data_0eb006cdd7b3cc32a53f6518e3bf28d6
#
_entry.id   0eb006cdd7b3cc32a53f6518e3bf28d6
#
_cell.length_a   1.000
_cell.length_b   1.000
_cell.length_c   1.000
_cell.angle_alpha   90.00
_cell.angle_beta   90.00
_cell.angle_gamma   90.00
#
_symmetry.space_group_name_H-M   'P 1'
#
loop_
_entity.id
_entity.type
_entity.pdbx_description
1 polymer ?
#
loop_
_entity_poly.entity_id
_entity_poly.type
_entity_poly.pdbx_seq_one_letter_code
_entity_poly.pdbx_strand_id
1 'polypeptide(L)'
;KYRITQATGRVVDKMDPYAFYSELRPNTASVVEDLSWDRWSDEEWLANRNKGFDRPINIYEMHIGSWMKEEEEEFVNYRKIAKKLIRYVKQNHFTHIELMPLCEYPFDGSWGYQCSGYFSVTSRYGSCHDLMYLVNEAHKAGIGVIMDFVPVHFVKDDFSLSYFDGTALYEYPQAHDADSQWGTANFDLWKEEVRSFLMSAASFWIDVYHFDGLRMDAISNAIFWHGNKQLGVNEGALNFIKRMNFLLNERYQGKIMLIAEDSTDFPNVTKSTFDGGLGFDYKWDLGWMNDTLKYLKKDPVYRKWHHNNITFSMAYFYSERFLMEFSHDEVVHGKATIINKMWGTYEQKFAQARTLYLYMFTHPGKKLNFMGNELAHWREWDETKENDWFLLSYPAHDAFHQYFAKLGELYTSEPTLYANDYSWESFEWIDADNADKNLFSFIRKGEQNDYVVILNFSPNHYAHEVFGVLQKGMYTEILNTEWNRYGGTLDAPAQKCHAIRVSRNNKPFMIEVDVPAFGGVLLEVKK
;
A
#
# COMPACT_ATOMS: atom_id res chain seq x y z
N LYS A 1 22.85 -19.10 20.94
CA LYS A 1 23.86 -18.22 20.34
C LYS A 1 25.09 -19.02 19.94
N TYR A 2 25.78 -18.58 18.89
CA TYR A 2 27.11 -19.05 18.52
C TYR A 2 28.17 -18.19 19.21
N ARG A 3 29.14 -18.84 19.86
CA ARG A 3 30.32 -18.16 20.38
C ARG A 3 31.44 -18.25 19.36
N ILE A 4 31.81 -17.09 18.80
CA ILE A 4 32.76 -16.99 17.70
C ILE A 4 34.06 -16.32 18.21
N THR A 5 35.21 -16.97 17.97
CA THR A 5 36.51 -16.35 18.17
C THR A 5 36.96 -15.77 16.82
N GLN A 6 36.95 -14.46 16.72
CA GLN A 6 37.37 -13.74 15.51
C GLN A 6 38.88 -13.85 15.27
N ALA A 7 39.31 -13.57 14.04
CA ALA A 7 40.73 -13.60 13.68
C ALA A 7 41.62 -12.66 14.54
N THR A 8 41.04 -11.60 15.10
CA THR A 8 41.68 -10.68 16.05
C THR A 8 41.85 -11.24 17.46
N GLY A 9 41.26 -12.41 17.75
CA GLY A 9 41.19 -13.01 19.09
C GLY A 9 40.01 -12.50 19.93
N ARG A 10 39.20 -11.54 19.44
CA ARG A 10 37.95 -11.10 20.11
C ARG A 10 36.94 -12.25 20.11
N VAL A 11 36.29 -12.47 21.24
CA VAL A 11 35.19 -13.43 21.37
C VAL A 11 33.86 -12.67 21.37
N VAL A 12 32.92 -13.09 20.51
CA VAL A 12 31.57 -12.51 20.39
C VAL A 12 30.52 -13.61 20.44
N ASP A 13 29.34 -13.27 20.96
CA ASP A 13 28.19 -14.16 20.97
C ASP A 13 27.16 -13.66 19.96
N LYS A 14 26.95 -14.40 18.88
CA LYS A 14 26.05 -14.09 17.77
C LYS A 14 24.79 -14.94 17.79
N MET A 15 23.66 -14.37 17.36
CA MET A 15 22.45 -15.16 17.08
C MET A 15 22.68 -16.08 15.87
N ASP A 16 21.84 -17.07 15.70
CA ASP A 16 21.82 -17.88 14.49
C ASP A 16 21.14 -17.09 13.35
N PRO A 17 21.82 -16.82 12.24
CA PRO A 17 21.25 -16.08 11.11
C PRO A 17 20.04 -16.78 10.46
N TYR A 18 19.92 -18.10 10.64
CA TYR A 18 18.85 -18.95 10.11
C TYR A 18 17.84 -19.40 11.18
N ALA A 19 17.86 -18.81 12.37
CA ALA A 19 16.92 -19.13 13.43
C ALA A 19 15.48 -18.81 12.99
N PHE A 20 14.56 -19.71 13.33
CA PHE A 20 13.13 -19.55 13.02
C PHE A 20 12.38 -18.75 14.09
N TYR A 21 12.97 -18.63 15.29
CA TYR A 21 12.39 -17.90 16.40
C TYR A 21 13.47 -17.30 17.30
N SER A 22 13.12 -16.24 18.02
CA SER A 22 14.03 -15.51 18.90
C SER A 22 13.40 -15.24 20.25
N GLU A 23 14.24 -15.07 21.28
CA GLU A 23 13.74 -14.54 22.56
C GLU A 23 13.15 -13.15 22.38
N LEU A 24 12.14 -12.84 23.20
CA LEU A 24 11.59 -11.48 23.27
C LEU A 24 12.65 -10.51 23.80
N ARG A 25 12.74 -9.36 23.16
CA ARG A 25 13.63 -8.26 23.61
C ARG A 25 13.45 -7.93 25.10
N PRO A 26 14.45 -7.53 25.85
CA PRO A 26 15.81 -7.19 25.44
C PRO A 26 16.74 -8.40 25.25
N ASN A 27 16.24 -9.63 25.43
CA ASN A 27 17.01 -10.83 25.17
C ASN A 27 17.30 -10.98 23.67
N THR A 28 18.38 -11.70 23.33
CA THR A 28 18.89 -11.73 21.95
C THR A 28 19.35 -13.13 21.51
N ALA A 29 18.90 -14.18 22.18
CA ALA A 29 19.24 -15.54 21.74
C ALA A 29 18.24 -16.07 20.73
N SER A 30 18.71 -16.89 19.83
CA SER A 30 17.85 -17.72 18.98
C SER A 30 17.21 -18.84 19.79
N VAL A 31 15.97 -19.16 19.47
CA VAL A 31 15.20 -20.23 20.07
C VAL A 31 15.03 -21.34 19.03
N VAL A 32 15.23 -22.58 19.43
CA VAL A 32 14.92 -23.74 18.58
C VAL A 32 13.42 -23.92 18.53
N GLU A 33 12.86 -23.88 17.34
CA GLU A 33 11.41 -23.94 17.11
C GLU A 33 11.08 -25.03 16.10
N ASP A 34 9.99 -25.77 16.36
CA ASP A 34 9.42 -26.72 15.41
C ASP A 34 8.37 -26.02 14.54
N LEU A 35 8.63 -25.91 13.26
CA LEU A 35 7.74 -25.28 12.28
C LEU A 35 6.67 -26.24 11.73
N SER A 36 6.65 -27.51 12.16
CA SER A 36 5.64 -28.45 11.71
C SER A 36 4.25 -28.00 12.17
N TRP A 37 3.31 -27.87 11.22
CA TRP A 37 1.95 -27.48 11.49
C TRP A 37 0.97 -28.22 10.57
N ASP A 38 0.19 -29.13 11.15
CA ASP A 38 -0.74 -30.03 10.45
C ASP A 38 -2.16 -29.45 10.30
N ARG A 39 -2.35 -28.16 10.63
CA ARG A 39 -3.67 -27.51 10.67
C ARG A 39 -3.94 -26.58 9.50
N TRP A 40 -3.08 -26.60 8.49
CA TRP A 40 -3.35 -25.89 7.25
C TRP A 40 -4.63 -26.43 6.60
N SER A 41 -5.45 -25.53 6.10
CA SER A 41 -6.70 -25.84 5.40
C SER A 41 -6.96 -24.79 4.31
N ASP A 42 -5.91 -24.35 3.66
CA ASP A 42 -5.88 -23.30 2.66
C ASP A 42 -5.41 -23.77 1.28
N GLU A 43 -5.41 -25.07 1.02
CA GLU A 43 -4.95 -25.68 -0.24
C GLU A 43 -5.72 -25.12 -1.44
N GLU A 44 -7.04 -24.92 -1.31
CA GLU A 44 -7.86 -24.33 -2.37
C GLU A 44 -7.46 -22.90 -2.65
N TRP A 45 -7.17 -22.11 -1.60
CA TRP A 45 -6.66 -20.75 -1.75
C TRP A 45 -5.33 -20.72 -2.50
N LEU A 46 -4.34 -21.51 -2.05
CA LEU A 46 -3.02 -21.59 -2.66
C LEU A 46 -3.06 -22.04 -4.13
N ALA A 47 -3.98 -22.94 -4.46
CA ALA A 47 -4.18 -23.39 -5.85
C ALA A 47 -4.70 -22.27 -6.75
N ASN A 48 -5.56 -21.36 -6.22
CA ASN A 48 -6.27 -20.32 -6.95
C ASN A 48 -5.68 -18.91 -6.80
N ARG A 49 -4.72 -18.71 -5.90
CA ARG A 49 -4.07 -17.40 -5.73
C ARG A 49 -3.40 -16.94 -7.03
N ASN A 50 -3.39 -15.65 -7.25
CA ASN A 50 -2.88 -15.04 -8.48
C ASN A 50 -2.44 -13.59 -8.20
N LYS A 51 -1.86 -12.95 -9.21
CA LYS A 51 -1.34 -11.58 -9.11
C LYS A 51 -2.42 -10.48 -9.17
N GLY A 52 -3.66 -10.82 -9.50
CA GLY A 52 -4.78 -9.89 -9.44
C GLY A 52 -4.80 -8.78 -10.50
N PHE A 53 -4.13 -8.94 -11.65
CA PHE A 53 -4.09 -7.88 -12.67
C PHE A 53 -5.46 -7.47 -13.17
N ASP A 54 -6.36 -8.44 -13.34
CA ASP A 54 -7.75 -8.29 -13.79
C ASP A 54 -8.78 -8.37 -12.64
N ARG A 55 -8.32 -8.38 -11.39
CA ARG A 55 -9.16 -8.50 -10.19
C ARG A 55 -9.02 -7.27 -9.30
N PRO A 56 -9.98 -7.02 -8.40
CA PRO A 56 -9.82 -5.96 -7.43
C PRO A 56 -8.73 -6.34 -6.42
N ILE A 57 -7.78 -5.44 -6.22
CA ILE A 57 -6.79 -5.50 -5.15
C ILE A 57 -6.94 -4.25 -4.32
N ASN A 58 -7.45 -4.42 -3.11
CA ASN A 58 -7.63 -3.39 -2.10
C ASN A 58 -6.90 -3.85 -0.84
N ILE A 59 -5.74 -3.26 -0.55
CA ILE A 59 -4.81 -3.71 0.47
C ILE A 59 -5.01 -2.89 1.74
N TYR A 60 -5.12 -3.58 2.87
CA TYR A 60 -5.08 -3.00 4.21
C TYR A 60 -3.68 -3.18 4.79
N GLU A 61 -2.86 -2.13 4.73
CA GLU A 61 -1.54 -2.10 5.35
C GLU A 61 -1.69 -1.89 6.85
N MET A 62 -1.01 -2.69 7.66
CA MET A 62 -1.15 -2.60 9.11
C MET A 62 0.09 -3.03 9.89
N HIS A 63 0.24 -2.41 11.06
CA HIS A 63 1.18 -2.80 12.10
C HIS A 63 0.42 -3.59 13.19
N ILE A 64 0.80 -4.85 13.37
CA ILE A 64 0.12 -5.77 14.32
C ILE A 64 0.06 -5.19 15.73
N GLY A 65 1.19 -4.67 16.23
CA GLY A 65 1.33 -4.22 17.62
C GLY A 65 0.51 -2.99 18.01
N SER A 66 -0.02 -2.27 17.02
CA SER A 66 -0.77 -1.02 17.26
C SER A 66 -2.12 -0.97 16.54
N TRP A 67 -2.58 -2.08 15.96
CA TRP A 67 -3.93 -2.12 15.38
C TRP A 67 -5.01 -2.10 16.47
N MET A 68 -4.86 -2.96 17.46
CA MET A 68 -5.72 -3.04 18.65
C MET A 68 -4.88 -3.56 19.81
N LYS A 69 -5.07 -3.03 21.01
CA LYS A 69 -4.41 -3.51 22.23
C LYS A 69 -5.41 -4.23 23.12
N GLU A 70 -4.92 -5.19 23.89
CA GLU A 70 -5.68 -5.80 24.99
C GLU A 70 -5.21 -5.19 26.31
N GLU A 71 -6.14 -4.98 27.23
CA GLU A 71 -5.79 -4.51 28.57
C GLU A 71 -4.81 -5.49 29.22
N GLU A 72 -3.75 -4.96 29.85
CA GLU A 72 -2.70 -5.71 30.55
C GLU A 72 -1.65 -6.43 29.66
N GLU A 73 -1.74 -6.41 28.32
CA GLU A 73 -0.72 -7.00 27.44
C GLU A 73 0.13 -5.92 26.76
N GLU A 74 1.46 -6.09 26.78
CA GLU A 74 2.38 -5.19 26.08
C GLU A 74 2.17 -5.32 24.55
N PHE A 75 1.98 -6.54 24.06
CA PHE A 75 1.76 -6.85 22.66
C PHE A 75 0.53 -7.75 22.48
N VAL A 76 -0.19 -7.50 21.40
CA VAL A 76 -1.30 -8.34 20.98
C VAL A 76 -0.78 -9.61 20.28
N ASN A 77 -1.46 -10.74 20.50
CA ASN A 77 -1.09 -12.00 19.88
C ASN A 77 -1.79 -12.19 18.52
N TYR A 78 -1.06 -12.69 17.50
CA TYR A 78 -1.58 -13.01 16.16
C TYR A 78 -2.90 -13.78 16.18
N ARG A 79 -2.96 -14.85 17.00
CA ARG A 79 -4.14 -15.72 17.09
C ARG A 79 -5.33 -15.02 17.72
N LYS A 80 -5.09 -14.17 18.72
CA LYS A 80 -6.16 -13.45 19.44
C LYS A 80 -6.85 -12.44 18.54
N ILE A 81 -6.09 -11.70 17.74
CA ILE A 81 -6.67 -10.68 16.87
C ILE A 81 -7.28 -11.24 15.59
N ALA A 82 -6.88 -12.43 15.13
CA ALA A 82 -7.20 -12.97 13.81
C ALA A 82 -8.68 -12.82 13.44
N LYS A 83 -9.60 -13.27 14.30
CA LYS A 83 -11.04 -13.21 14.01
C LYS A 83 -11.59 -11.78 13.93
N LYS A 84 -11.10 -10.88 14.80
CA LYS A 84 -11.53 -9.46 14.80
C LYS A 84 -11.02 -8.76 13.54
N LEU A 85 -9.74 -8.95 13.23
CA LEU A 85 -9.09 -8.39 12.07
C LEU A 85 -9.75 -8.84 10.76
N ILE A 86 -9.91 -10.15 10.58
CA ILE A 86 -10.53 -10.71 9.37
C ILE A 86 -11.95 -10.18 9.18
N ARG A 87 -12.74 -10.11 10.25
CA ARG A 87 -14.09 -9.52 10.19
C ARG A 87 -14.03 -8.06 9.74
N TYR A 88 -13.15 -7.26 10.32
CA TYR A 88 -12.99 -5.84 9.99
C TYR A 88 -12.58 -5.64 8.54
N VAL A 89 -11.57 -6.36 8.08
CA VAL A 89 -11.07 -6.32 6.70
C VAL A 89 -12.18 -6.66 5.70
N LYS A 90 -12.97 -7.71 5.98
CA LYS A 90 -14.13 -8.09 5.13
C LYS A 90 -15.23 -7.03 5.12
N GLN A 91 -15.57 -6.46 6.28
CA GLN A 91 -16.61 -5.44 6.38
C GLN A 91 -16.25 -4.16 5.63
N ASN A 92 -14.96 -3.87 5.48
CA ASN A 92 -14.45 -2.73 4.75
C ASN A 92 -14.04 -3.07 3.29
N HIS A 93 -14.37 -4.28 2.81
CA HIS A 93 -14.11 -4.74 1.45
C HIS A 93 -12.64 -4.68 1.04
N PHE A 94 -11.71 -4.85 1.97
CA PHE A 94 -10.32 -5.12 1.63
C PHE A 94 -10.16 -6.57 1.15
N THR A 95 -9.28 -6.76 0.20
CA THR A 95 -9.01 -8.08 -0.41
C THR A 95 -7.75 -8.73 0.13
N HIS A 96 -6.83 -7.92 0.62
CA HIS A 96 -5.53 -8.34 1.17
C HIS A 96 -5.22 -7.56 2.45
N ILE A 97 -4.42 -8.20 3.31
CA ILE A 97 -3.75 -7.57 4.43
C ILE A 97 -2.26 -7.51 4.08
N GLU A 98 -1.65 -6.34 4.20
CA GLU A 98 -0.20 -6.18 4.13
C GLU A 98 0.33 -5.93 5.54
N LEU A 99 1.14 -6.86 6.02
CA LEU A 99 1.72 -6.80 7.35
C LEU A 99 3.07 -6.11 7.28
N MET A 100 3.25 -4.99 8.00
CA MET A 100 4.55 -4.38 8.20
C MET A 100 5.55 -5.43 8.70
N PRO A 101 6.88 -5.20 8.60
CA PRO A 101 7.87 -6.29 8.71
C PRO A 101 7.70 -7.17 9.95
N LEU A 102 7.68 -8.47 9.72
CA LEU A 102 7.52 -9.50 10.77
C LEU A 102 8.83 -10.23 11.08
N CYS A 103 9.93 -9.95 10.38
CA CYS A 103 11.24 -10.40 10.76
C CYS A 103 11.60 -9.89 12.17
N GLU A 104 12.34 -10.67 12.97
CA GLU A 104 12.73 -10.23 14.31
C GLU A 104 13.61 -8.99 14.26
N TYR A 105 13.41 -8.06 15.20
CA TYR A 105 14.11 -6.78 15.28
C TYR A 105 14.27 -6.33 16.73
N PRO A 106 15.37 -5.61 17.11
CA PRO A 106 15.64 -5.24 18.50
C PRO A 106 14.92 -3.98 18.98
N PHE A 107 14.58 -3.05 18.09
CA PHE A 107 14.08 -1.72 18.42
C PHE A 107 12.65 -1.50 17.93
N ASP A 108 11.69 -1.33 18.84
CA ASP A 108 10.26 -1.20 18.51
C ASP A 108 9.96 -0.01 17.60
N GLY A 109 10.61 1.13 17.82
CA GLY A 109 10.47 2.33 17.00
C GLY A 109 11.01 2.21 15.57
N SER A 110 11.59 1.06 15.20
CA SER A 110 11.93 0.74 13.80
C SER A 110 10.76 0.10 13.04
N TRP A 111 9.67 -0.24 13.73
CA TRP A 111 8.47 -0.87 13.15
C TRP A 111 8.74 -2.18 12.43
N GLY A 112 9.91 -2.79 12.66
CA GLY A 112 10.39 -3.99 12.00
C GLY A 112 11.34 -3.75 10.83
N TYR A 113 11.59 -2.51 10.41
CA TYR A 113 12.51 -2.22 9.28
C TYR A 113 14.00 -2.38 9.64
N GLN A 114 14.34 -2.46 10.92
CA GLN A 114 15.73 -2.77 11.37
C GLN A 114 15.86 -4.24 11.75
N CYS A 115 15.75 -5.13 10.76
CA CYS A 115 15.75 -6.57 10.95
C CYS A 115 17.08 -7.08 11.53
N SER A 116 16.96 -8.03 12.47
CA SER A 116 18.08 -8.83 13.01
C SER A 116 17.99 -10.29 12.58
N GLY A 117 16.78 -10.85 12.44
CA GLY A 117 16.55 -12.26 12.14
C GLY A 117 15.63 -12.47 10.94
N TYR A 118 16.18 -12.76 9.77
CA TYR A 118 15.45 -12.83 8.49
C TYR A 118 14.53 -14.04 8.33
N PHE A 119 14.76 -15.10 9.10
CA PHE A 119 13.93 -16.31 9.14
C PHE A 119 13.11 -16.40 10.44
N SER A 120 13.31 -15.46 11.36
CA SER A 120 12.68 -15.46 12.67
C SER A 120 11.44 -14.58 12.67
N VAL A 121 10.28 -15.16 12.95
CA VAL A 121 9.07 -14.38 13.25
C VAL A 121 9.32 -13.58 14.53
N THR A 122 8.99 -12.30 14.51
CA THR A 122 9.12 -11.48 15.72
C THR A 122 8.32 -12.08 16.87
N SER A 123 8.99 -12.27 18.00
CA SER A 123 8.41 -12.86 19.21
C SER A 123 7.41 -11.97 19.95
N ARG A 124 7.29 -10.71 19.52
CA ARG A 124 6.37 -9.73 20.09
C ARG A 124 4.91 -10.15 20.03
N TYR A 125 4.50 -10.77 18.92
CA TYR A 125 3.10 -10.99 18.61
C TYR A 125 2.68 -12.46 18.73
N GLY A 126 3.50 -13.30 19.34
CA GLY A 126 3.22 -14.72 19.57
C GLY A 126 4.19 -15.67 18.86
N SER A 127 3.82 -16.93 18.79
CA SER A 127 4.63 -17.99 18.19
C SER A 127 4.51 -18.04 16.65
N CYS A 128 5.40 -18.81 16.02
CA CYS A 128 5.32 -19.18 14.61
C CYS A 128 3.94 -19.77 14.25
N HIS A 129 3.41 -20.65 15.10
CA HIS A 129 2.11 -21.28 14.92
C HIS A 129 0.93 -20.31 15.06
N ASP A 130 1.09 -19.22 15.82
CA ASP A 130 0.06 -18.19 15.92
C ASP A 130 -0.02 -17.35 14.65
N LEU A 131 1.12 -17.05 14.00
CA LEU A 131 1.16 -16.42 12.69
C LEU A 131 0.57 -17.33 11.60
N MET A 132 0.96 -18.63 11.59
CA MET A 132 0.37 -19.61 10.67
C MET A 132 -1.16 -19.67 10.81
N TYR A 133 -1.65 -19.62 12.04
CA TYR A 133 -3.10 -19.57 12.31
C TYR A 133 -3.75 -18.33 11.71
N LEU A 134 -3.15 -17.13 11.88
CA LEU A 134 -3.68 -15.89 11.32
C LEU A 134 -3.78 -15.97 9.79
N VAL A 135 -2.72 -16.43 9.12
CA VAL A 135 -2.69 -16.55 7.66
C VAL A 135 -3.72 -17.56 7.18
N ASN A 136 -3.79 -18.75 7.80
CA ASN A 136 -4.77 -19.76 7.44
C ASN A 136 -6.22 -19.28 7.58
N GLU A 137 -6.54 -18.57 8.66
CA GLU A 137 -7.89 -18.02 8.86
C GLU A 137 -8.20 -16.88 7.86
N ALA A 138 -7.20 -16.09 7.45
CA ALA A 138 -7.35 -15.08 6.39
C ALA A 138 -7.68 -15.76 5.05
N HIS A 139 -6.93 -16.77 4.65
CA HIS A 139 -7.17 -17.55 3.42
C HIS A 139 -8.55 -18.21 3.40
N LYS A 140 -8.97 -18.83 4.49
CA LYS A 140 -10.33 -19.39 4.64
C LYS A 140 -11.43 -18.35 4.47
N ALA A 141 -11.14 -17.11 4.79
CA ALA A 141 -12.06 -15.99 4.63
C ALA A 141 -12.01 -15.34 3.24
N GLY A 142 -11.13 -15.80 2.35
CA GLY A 142 -10.91 -15.24 1.02
C GLY A 142 -10.07 -13.96 1.02
N ILE A 143 -9.15 -13.81 1.98
CA ILE A 143 -8.28 -12.64 2.14
C ILE A 143 -6.83 -13.10 1.95
N GLY A 144 -6.11 -12.46 1.03
CA GLY A 144 -4.68 -12.65 0.84
C GLY A 144 -3.85 -11.96 1.92
N VAL A 145 -2.63 -12.46 2.15
CA VAL A 145 -1.72 -11.88 3.12
C VAL A 145 -0.37 -11.60 2.46
N ILE A 146 0.06 -10.35 2.53
CA ILE A 146 1.31 -9.83 1.99
C ILE A 146 2.22 -9.49 3.16
N MET A 147 3.51 -9.75 3.02
CA MET A 147 4.52 -9.38 4.01
C MET A 147 5.39 -8.25 3.47
N ASP A 148 5.66 -7.27 4.31
CA ASP A 148 6.69 -6.27 4.05
C ASP A 148 8.08 -6.87 4.33
N PHE A 149 8.91 -6.96 3.29
CA PHE A 149 10.22 -7.61 3.32
C PHE A 149 11.34 -6.59 3.06
N VAL A 150 12.38 -6.60 3.90
CA VAL A 150 13.47 -5.61 3.89
C VAL A 150 14.75 -6.24 3.33
N PRO A 151 14.96 -6.32 2.00
CA PRO A 151 16.11 -7.01 1.41
C PRO A 151 17.36 -6.15 1.28
N VAL A 152 17.32 -4.87 1.66
CA VAL A 152 18.37 -3.89 1.34
C VAL A 152 19.34 -3.69 2.49
N HIS A 153 18.86 -3.67 3.73
CA HIS A 153 19.68 -3.34 4.90
C HIS A 153 19.23 -4.12 6.15
N PHE A 154 20.10 -4.15 7.16
CA PHE A 154 19.89 -4.84 8.44
C PHE A 154 20.52 -4.06 9.60
N VAL A 155 20.12 -4.40 10.83
CA VAL A 155 20.57 -3.70 12.06
C VAL A 155 22.06 -3.99 12.35
N LYS A 156 22.75 -2.98 12.92
CA LYS A 156 24.19 -3.07 13.25
C LYS A 156 24.49 -3.65 14.64
N ASP A 157 23.50 -4.12 15.39
CA ASP A 157 23.67 -4.64 16.73
C ASP A 157 24.68 -5.79 16.78
N ASP A 158 25.56 -5.75 17.76
CA ASP A 158 26.70 -6.70 17.88
C ASP A 158 26.28 -8.17 17.94
N PHE A 159 25.08 -8.49 18.38
CA PHE A 159 24.57 -9.86 18.46
C PHE A 159 24.01 -10.39 17.12
N SER A 160 23.78 -9.53 16.16
CA SER A 160 23.16 -9.82 14.85
C SER A 160 24.21 -10.08 13.76
N LEU A 161 23.85 -9.76 12.50
CA LEU A 161 24.63 -10.09 11.31
C LEU A 161 25.89 -9.24 11.13
N SER A 162 25.91 -8.00 11.66
CA SER A 162 27.00 -7.05 11.44
C SER A 162 28.33 -7.60 11.96
N TYR A 163 29.35 -7.57 11.09
CA TYR A 163 30.68 -8.12 11.36
C TYR A 163 30.62 -9.50 12.05
N PHE A 164 29.82 -10.40 11.48
CA PHE A 164 29.41 -11.66 12.11
C PHE A 164 30.59 -12.48 12.63
N ASP A 165 31.62 -12.64 11.82
CA ASP A 165 32.87 -13.34 12.16
C ASP A 165 34.06 -12.40 12.42
N GLY A 166 33.81 -11.09 12.45
CA GLY A 166 34.80 -10.02 12.54
C GLY A 166 35.22 -9.44 11.21
N THR A 167 34.67 -9.97 10.11
CA THR A 167 34.84 -9.39 8.76
C THR A 167 33.48 -8.86 8.26
N ALA A 168 33.49 -8.09 7.18
CA ALA A 168 32.28 -7.66 6.50
C ALA A 168 31.68 -8.86 5.73
N LEU A 169 31.01 -9.78 6.44
CA LEU A 169 30.48 -11.01 5.86
C LEU A 169 29.22 -10.75 5.04
N TYR A 170 28.25 -10.02 5.61
CA TYR A 170 26.95 -9.69 4.99
C TYR A 170 26.94 -8.30 4.35
N GLU A 171 27.63 -7.35 4.97
CA GLU A 171 27.73 -5.96 4.53
C GLU A 171 28.87 -5.71 3.56
N TYR A 172 28.86 -4.52 2.92
CA TYR A 172 29.98 -4.05 2.11
C TYR A 172 31.23 -3.83 3.01
N PRO A 173 32.43 -4.14 2.50
CA PRO A 173 33.68 -3.98 3.30
C PRO A 173 34.07 -2.51 3.52
N GLN A 174 33.64 -1.60 2.65
CA GLN A 174 33.87 -0.16 2.79
C GLN A 174 32.74 0.49 3.58
N ALA A 175 33.06 1.20 4.65
CA ALA A 175 32.08 1.87 5.50
C ALA A 175 31.14 2.81 4.71
N HIS A 176 31.67 3.50 3.70
CA HIS A 176 30.86 4.36 2.83
C HIS A 176 29.72 3.61 2.16
N ASP A 177 29.94 2.40 1.67
CA ASP A 177 28.93 1.61 0.98
C ASP A 177 28.07 0.80 1.97
N ALA A 178 28.68 0.42 3.11
CA ALA A 178 28.02 -0.35 4.17
C ALA A 178 27.00 0.45 4.97
N ASP A 179 27.23 1.75 5.18
CA ASP A 179 26.38 2.58 6.03
C ASP A 179 25.13 3.04 5.29
N SER A 180 23.94 2.71 5.80
CA SER A 180 22.69 3.26 5.29
C SER A 180 22.36 4.61 5.92
N GLN A 181 21.45 5.35 5.29
CA GLN A 181 20.96 6.62 5.82
C GLN A 181 20.13 6.47 7.11
N TRP A 182 19.70 5.25 7.46
CA TRP A 182 18.91 4.93 8.65
C TRP A 182 19.74 4.39 9.81
N GLY A 183 21.10 4.47 9.73
CA GLY A 183 22.00 3.96 10.75
C GLY A 183 22.15 2.42 10.75
N THR A 184 21.60 1.74 9.76
CA THR A 184 21.72 0.29 9.52
C THR A 184 22.88 -0.04 8.59
N ALA A 185 23.15 -1.32 8.35
CA ALA A 185 24.15 -1.79 7.40
C ALA A 185 23.48 -2.26 6.10
N ASN A 186 24.01 -1.84 4.95
CA ASN A 186 23.58 -2.32 3.64
C ASN A 186 24.16 -3.71 3.36
N PHE A 187 23.33 -4.61 2.85
CA PHE A 187 23.80 -5.90 2.34
C PHE A 187 24.71 -5.74 1.13
N ASP A 188 25.82 -6.47 1.11
CA ASP A 188 26.68 -6.58 -0.07
C ASP A 188 26.02 -7.49 -1.12
N LEU A 189 25.18 -6.89 -1.96
CA LEU A 189 24.40 -7.59 -2.99
C LEU A 189 25.25 -8.00 -4.22
N TRP A 190 26.57 -7.88 -4.17
CA TRP A 190 27.50 -8.49 -5.11
C TRP A 190 27.90 -9.91 -4.69
N LYS A 191 27.80 -10.25 -3.40
CA LYS A 191 28.14 -11.58 -2.87
C LYS A 191 27.01 -12.59 -3.13
N GLU A 192 27.37 -13.71 -3.75
CA GLU A 192 26.39 -14.77 -4.06
C GLU A 192 25.81 -15.41 -2.80
N GLU A 193 26.59 -15.52 -1.72
CA GLU A 193 26.17 -16.05 -0.42
C GLU A 193 25.10 -15.16 0.21
N VAL A 194 25.26 -13.83 0.15
CA VAL A 194 24.28 -12.86 0.66
C VAL A 194 23.00 -12.90 -0.17
N ARG A 195 23.14 -12.96 -1.51
CA ARG A 195 22.00 -13.15 -2.41
C ARG A 195 21.24 -14.42 -2.10
N SER A 196 21.95 -15.55 -1.91
CA SER A 196 21.37 -16.85 -1.55
C SER A 196 20.63 -16.78 -0.22
N PHE A 197 21.22 -16.12 0.80
CA PHE A 197 20.59 -15.89 2.10
C PHE A 197 19.25 -15.16 1.96
N LEU A 198 19.22 -14.03 1.27
CA LEU A 198 18.01 -13.21 1.10
C LEU A 198 16.93 -13.91 0.25
N MET A 199 17.32 -14.58 -0.85
CA MET A 199 16.39 -15.34 -1.68
C MET A 199 15.78 -16.52 -0.91
N SER A 200 16.59 -17.17 -0.06
CA SER A 200 16.10 -18.23 0.82
C SER A 200 15.13 -17.71 1.87
N ALA A 201 15.41 -16.53 2.45
CA ALA A 201 14.50 -15.88 3.39
C ALA A 201 13.17 -15.52 2.72
N ALA A 202 13.19 -14.92 1.54
CA ALA A 202 11.97 -14.61 0.77
C ALA A 202 11.14 -15.87 0.48
N SER A 203 11.79 -16.96 0.04
CA SER A 203 11.10 -18.24 -0.21
C SER A 203 10.55 -18.86 1.07
N PHE A 204 11.28 -18.75 2.18
CA PHE A 204 10.87 -19.28 3.49
C PHE A 204 9.52 -18.69 3.95
N TRP A 205 9.34 -17.37 3.85
CA TRP A 205 8.08 -16.72 4.22
C TRP A 205 6.90 -17.19 3.37
N ILE A 206 7.14 -17.44 2.08
CA ILE A 206 6.10 -17.95 1.18
C ILE A 206 5.81 -19.43 1.41
N ASP A 207 6.84 -20.25 1.60
CA ASP A 207 6.68 -21.71 1.74
C ASP A 207 6.14 -22.13 3.10
N VAL A 208 6.60 -21.46 4.18
CA VAL A 208 6.32 -21.86 5.56
C VAL A 208 5.09 -21.16 6.12
N TYR A 209 4.91 -19.88 5.80
CA TYR A 209 3.79 -19.08 6.30
C TYR A 209 2.72 -18.82 5.27
N HIS A 210 2.87 -19.34 4.05
CA HIS A 210 1.91 -19.26 2.96
C HIS A 210 1.59 -17.81 2.50
N PHE A 211 2.49 -16.84 2.70
CA PHE A 211 2.26 -15.49 2.20
C PHE A 211 2.00 -15.45 0.70
N ASP A 212 1.05 -14.63 0.28
CA ASP A 212 0.63 -14.47 -1.11
C ASP A 212 1.50 -13.50 -1.90
N GLY A 213 2.29 -12.71 -1.20
CA GLY A 213 3.18 -11.73 -1.81
C GLY A 213 4.16 -11.12 -0.85
N LEU A 214 5.11 -10.41 -1.42
CA LEU A 214 6.10 -9.61 -0.71
C LEU A 214 6.07 -8.18 -1.24
N ARG A 215 5.93 -7.20 -0.35
CA ARG A 215 6.28 -5.81 -0.63
C ARG A 215 7.74 -5.64 -0.24
N MET A 216 8.55 -5.16 -1.17
CA MET A 216 9.98 -4.99 -0.95
C MET A 216 10.30 -3.54 -0.66
N ASP A 217 10.80 -3.31 0.54
CA ASP A 217 11.17 -2.01 1.09
C ASP A 217 12.39 -1.41 0.41
N ALA A 218 12.38 -0.08 0.26
CA ALA A 218 13.54 0.74 -0.13
C ALA A 218 14.26 0.28 -1.41
N ILE A 219 13.53 -0.17 -2.43
CA ILE A 219 14.11 -0.64 -3.70
C ILE A 219 14.91 0.46 -4.39
N SER A 220 14.55 1.72 -4.23
CA SER A 220 15.36 2.86 -4.69
C SER A 220 16.79 2.83 -4.17
N ASN A 221 16.98 2.42 -2.90
CA ASN A 221 18.30 2.33 -2.26
C ASN A 221 19.11 1.10 -2.72
N ALA A 222 18.43 0.09 -3.29
CA ALA A 222 19.10 -1.00 -3.97
C ALA A 222 19.47 -0.62 -5.41
N ILE A 223 18.57 0.06 -6.15
CA ILE A 223 18.80 0.46 -7.55
C ILE A 223 19.98 1.44 -7.65
N PHE A 224 19.99 2.47 -6.84
CA PHE A 224 21.02 3.49 -6.83
C PHE A 224 21.81 3.45 -5.53
N TRP A 225 23.11 3.67 -5.60
CA TRP A 225 23.93 3.80 -4.40
C TRP A 225 23.32 4.84 -3.46
N HIS A 226 22.97 4.42 -2.22
CA HIS A 226 22.30 5.25 -1.19
C HIS A 226 20.99 5.92 -1.65
N GLY A 227 20.29 5.32 -2.62
CA GLY A 227 19.06 5.91 -3.19
C GLY A 227 19.31 7.17 -4.04
N ASN A 228 20.57 7.51 -4.33
CA ASN A 228 20.94 8.72 -5.03
C ASN A 228 21.39 8.44 -6.48
N LYS A 229 20.58 8.87 -7.45
CA LYS A 229 20.89 8.71 -8.88
C LYS A 229 22.27 9.27 -9.30
N GLN A 230 22.74 10.32 -8.63
CA GLN A 230 24.03 10.94 -8.96
C GLN A 230 25.22 10.05 -8.63
N LEU A 231 25.05 9.08 -7.71
CA LEU A 231 26.05 8.10 -7.36
C LEU A 231 26.09 6.89 -8.31
N GLY A 232 25.14 6.83 -9.24
CA GLY A 232 25.04 5.78 -10.23
C GLY A 232 24.28 4.55 -9.76
N VAL A 233 24.14 3.61 -10.67
CA VAL A 233 23.38 2.37 -10.46
C VAL A 233 24.25 1.33 -9.75
N ASN A 234 23.68 0.61 -8.77
CA ASN A 234 24.29 -0.56 -8.16
C ASN A 234 23.94 -1.82 -8.98
N GLU A 235 24.81 -2.17 -9.93
CA GLU A 235 24.59 -3.31 -10.82
C GLU A 235 24.48 -4.64 -10.05
N GLY A 236 25.19 -4.80 -8.92
CA GLY A 236 25.08 -5.98 -8.06
C GLY A 236 23.68 -6.14 -7.49
N ALA A 237 23.09 -5.05 -7.00
CA ALA A 237 21.75 -5.04 -6.46
C ALA A 237 20.68 -5.22 -7.56
N LEU A 238 20.84 -4.60 -8.73
CA LEU A 238 19.94 -4.84 -9.87
C LEU A 238 19.91 -6.31 -10.29
N ASN A 239 21.10 -6.92 -10.39
CA ASN A 239 21.21 -8.34 -10.73
C ASN A 239 20.57 -9.24 -9.66
N PHE A 240 20.73 -8.90 -8.39
CA PHE A 240 20.08 -9.59 -7.29
C PHE A 240 18.56 -9.50 -7.41
N ILE A 241 17.99 -8.29 -7.56
CA ILE A 241 16.53 -8.07 -7.68
C ILE A 241 15.96 -8.87 -8.85
N LYS A 242 16.54 -8.75 -10.04
CA LYS A 242 16.12 -9.49 -11.23
C LYS A 242 16.12 -10.99 -10.99
N ARG A 243 17.21 -11.52 -10.42
CA ARG A 243 17.36 -12.95 -10.12
C ARG A 243 16.36 -13.42 -9.09
N MET A 244 16.17 -12.68 -8.00
CA MET A 244 15.21 -13.01 -6.96
C MET A 244 13.78 -13.05 -7.52
N ASN A 245 13.36 -12.00 -8.22
CA ASN A 245 12.02 -11.92 -8.79
C ASN A 245 11.78 -13.00 -9.85
N PHE A 246 12.77 -13.28 -10.68
CA PHE A 246 12.71 -14.38 -11.65
C PHE A 246 12.51 -15.73 -10.96
N LEU A 247 13.36 -16.06 -9.97
CA LEU A 247 13.30 -17.35 -9.27
C LEU A 247 12.01 -17.52 -8.46
N LEU A 248 11.50 -16.47 -7.81
CA LEU A 248 10.22 -16.50 -7.12
C LEU A 248 9.06 -16.72 -8.11
N ASN A 249 9.07 -16.03 -9.26
CA ASN A 249 8.06 -16.24 -10.29
C ASN A 249 8.08 -17.67 -10.84
N GLU A 250 9.25 -18.23 -11.12
CA GLU A 250 9.38 -19.61 -11.61
C GLU A 250 8.94 -20.64 -10.55
N ARG A 251 9.46 -20.51 -9.33
CA ARG A 251 9.16 -21.43 -8.23
C ARG A 251 7.66 -21.51 -7.92
N TYR A 252 6.99 -20.36 -7.89
CA TYR A 252 5.57 -20.27 -7.57
C TYR A 252 4.65 -20.12 -8.77
N GLN A 253 5.15 -20.40 -9.97
CA GLN A 253 4.39 -20.41 -11.23
C GLN A 253 3.64 -19.09 -11.50
N GLY A 254 4.24 -17.95 -11.14
CA GLY A 254 3.64 -16.65 -11.31
C GLY A 254 2.42 -16.36 -10.42
N LYS A 255 2.26 -17.08 -9.32
CA LYS A 255 1.11 -16.91 -8.40
C LYS A 255 1.38 -15.98 -7.22
N ILE A 256 2.65 -15.59 -7.01
CA ILE A 256 3.06 -14.71 -5.90
C ILE A 256 3.14 -13.27 -6.39
N MET A 257 2.60 -12.36 -5.60
CA MET A 257 2.61 -10.92 -5.87
C MET A 257 3.91 -10.30 -5.35
N LEU A 258 4.62 -9.58 -6.22
CA LEU A 258 5.84 -8.86 -5.89
C LEU A 258 5.63 -7.37 -6.08
N ILE A 259 5.71 -6.61 -5.00
CA ILE A 259 5.43 -5.16 -4.96
C ILE A 259 6.71 -4.41 -4.64
N ALA A 260 7.04 -3.38 -5.42
CA ALA A 260 8.19 -2.52 -5.17
C ALA A 260 7.77 -1.21 -4.50
N GLU A 261 8.43 -0.87 -3.40
CA GLU A 261 8.48 0.52 -2.93
C GLU A 261 9.73 1.18 -3.54
N ASP A 262 9.49 1.99 -4.58
CA ASP A 262 10.54 2.72 -5.29
C ASP A 262 10.10 4.15 -5.58
N SER A 263 10.79 5.10 -4.99
CA SER A 263 10.53 6.54 -5.12
C SER A 263 11.17 7.18 -6.36
N THR A 264 11.84 6.39 -7.20
CA THR A 264 12.57 6.89 -8.37
C THR A 264 11.78 6.72 -9.67
N ASP A 265 12.26 7.37 -10.72
CA ASP A 265 11.80 7.18 -12.10
C ASP A 265 12.59 6.10 -12.85
N PHE A 266 13.21 5.14 -12.14
CA PHE A 266 13.89 4.02 -12.77
C PHE A 266 12.88 3.23 -13.63
N PRO A 267 13.20 2.99 -14.92
CA PRO A 267 12.22 2.44 -15.86
C PRO A 267 12.11 0.92 -15.73
N ASN A 268 10.95 0.40 -16.16
CA ASN A 268 10.69 -1.03 -16.30
C ASN A 268 10.77 -1.81 -14.97
N VAL A 269 10.42 -1.19 -13.85
CA VAL A 269 10.37 -1.87 -12.54
C VAL A 269 9.38 -3.04 -12.57
N THR A 270 8.21 -2.83 -13.19
CA THR A 270 7.15 -3.84 -13.28
C THR A 270 7.15 -4.64 -14.59
N LYS A 271 8.13 -4.43 -15.46
CA LYS A 271 8.29 -5.21 -16.67
C LYS A 271 8.95 -6.56 -16.36
N SER A 272 8.58 -7.59 -17.15
CA SER A 272 9.18 -8.92 -17.01
C SER A 272 10.71 -8.89 -17.13
N THR A 273 11.38 -9.74 -16.35
CA THR A 273 12.85 -9.93 -16.44
C THR A 273 13.28 -10.44 -17.82
N PHE A 274 12.45 -11.21 -18.52
CA PHE A 274 12.68 -11.63 -19.91
C PHE A 274 12.72 -10.47 -20.89
N ASP A 275 11.99 -9.40 -20.59
CA ASP A 275 11.95 -8.17 -21.40
C ASP A 275 12.89 -7.07 -20.86
N GLY A 276 13.81 -7.44 -19.97
CA GLY A 276 14.82 -6.53 -19.42
C GLY A 276 14.38 -5.73 -18.20
N GLY A 277 13.16 -5.95 -17.68
CA GLY A 277 12.66 -5.31 -16.47
C GLY A 277 13.19 -5.92 -15.17
N LEU A 278 12.72 -5.39 -14.02
CA LEU A 278 13.09 -5.90 -12.70
C LEU A 278 12.19 -7.06 -12.24
N GLY A 279 11.04 -7.27 -12.88
CA GLY A 279 10.15 -8.40 -12.62
C GLY A 279 9.21 -8.25 -11.43
N PHE A 280 9.01 -7.04 -10.92
CA PHE A 280 7.91 -6.78 -9.99
C PHE A 280 6.56 -6.81 -10.69
N ASP A 281 5.52 -7.08 -9.93
CA ASP A 281 4.15 -7.06 -10.43
C ASP A 281 3.52 -5.67 -10.31
N TYR A 282 3.83 -4.99 -9.20
CA TYR A 282 3.33 -3.66 -8.90
C TYR A 282 4.44 -2.76 -8.34
N LYS A 283 4.22 -1.47 -8.50
CA LYS A 283 5.05 -0.40 -7.92
C LYS A 283 4.13 0.61 -7.23
N TRP A 284 4.47 1.05 -6.02
CA TRP A 284 3.77 2.15 -5.36
C TRP A 284 3.87 3.44 -6.19
N ASP A 285 2.78 4.18 -6.34
CA ASP A 285 2.77 5.47 -7.04
C ASP A 285 3.00 6.64 -6.07
N LEU A 286 4.20 6.69 -5.51
CA LEU A 286 4.62 7.78 -4.61
C LEU A 286 4.51 9.16 -5.28
N GLY A 287 4.59 9.23 -6.61
CA GLY A 287 4.40 10.45 -7.39
C GLY A 287 2.96 10.97 -7.29
N TRP A 288 1.99 10.11 -7.58
CA TRP A 288 0.57 10.42 -7.45
C TRP A 288 0.21 10.83 -6.01
N MET A 289 0.66 10.06 -5.03
CA MET A 289 0.40 10.33 -3.62
C MET A 289 0.94 11.70 -3.20
N ASN A 290 2.22 11.98 -3.47
CA ASN A 290 2.85 13.25 -3.10
C ASN A 290 2.19 14.46 -3.78
N ASP A 291 1.93 14.39 -5.09
CA ASP A 291 1.32 15.47 -5.84
C ASP A 291 -0.12 15.74 -5.39
N THR A 292 -0.90 14.68 -5.18
CA THR A 292 -2.28 14.78 -4.71
C THR A 292 -2.36 15.43 -3.32
N LEU A 293 -1.55 14.96 -2.37
CA LEU A 293 -1.53 15.51 -1.02
C LEU A 293 -1.00 16.96 -1.00
N LYS A 294 -0.01 17.27 -1.83
CA LYS A 294 0.51 18.63 -2.00
C LYS A 294 -0.56 19.60 -2.53
N TYR A 295 -1.40 19.14 -3.47
CA TYR A 295 -2.52 19.91 -3.98
C TYR A 295 -3.56 20.19 -2.90
N LEU A 296 -3.96 19.19 -2.14
CA LEU A 296 -5.02 19.29 -1.13
C LEU A 296 -4.63 20.11 0.10
N LYS A 297 -3.35 20.20 0.42
CA LYS A 297 -2.82 21.09 1.48
C LYS A 297 -2.99 22.58 1.15
N LYS A 298 -3.15 22.93 -0.14
CA LYS A 298 -3.23 24.32 -0.56
C LYS A 298 -4.62 24.90 -0.30
N ASP A 299 -4.65 26.20 0.01
CA ASP A 299 -5.89 26.98 -0.05
C ASP A 299 -6.49 26.88 -1.46
N PRO A 300 -7.80 26.59 -1.59
CA PRO A 300 -8.47 26.45 -2.87
C PRO A 300 -8.25 27.63 -3.84
N VAL A 301 -8.04 28.83 -3.33
CA VAL A 301 -7.77 30.01 -4.18
C VAL A 301 -6.49 29.86 -4.98
N TYR A 302 -5.52 29.10 -4.48
CA TYR A 302 -4.23 28.86 -5.16
C TYR A 302 -4.21 27.57 -5.99
N ARG A 303 -5.19 26.67 -5.85
CA ARG A 303 -5.21 25.35 -6.50
C ARG A 303 -5.19 25.42 -8.03
N LYS A 304 -5.76 26.44 -8.62
CA LYS A 304 -5.77 26.62 -10.08
C LYS A 304 -4.37 26.67 -10.71
N TRP A 305 -3.37 27.18 -10.00
CA TRP A 305 -1.97 27.20 -10.47
C TRP A 305 -1.23 25.86 -10.20
N HIS A 306 -1.89 24.91 -9.59
CA HIS A 306 -1.37 23.60 -9.23
C HIS A 306 -2.25 22.45 -9.73
N HIS A 307 -3.11 22.73 -10.68
CA HIS A 307 -4.08 21.80 -11.26
C HIS A 307 -3.41 20.51 -11.74
N ASN A 308 -2.23 20.64 -12.35
CA ASN A 308 -1.43 19.51 -12.85
C ASN A 308 -1.02 18.51 -11.76
N ASN A 309 -0.98 18.88 -10.50
CA ASN A 309 -0.69 17.91 -9.42
C ASN A 309 -1.72 16.78 -9.37
N ILE A 310 -2.94 16.98 -9.84
CA ILE A 310 -3.96 15.92 -9.91
C ILE A 310 -3.91 15.19 -11.25
N THR A 311 -3.61 15.90 -12.35
CA THR A 311 -3.73 15.31 -13.70
C THR A 311 -2.43 14.66 -14.19
N PHE A 312 -1.28 15.01 -13.62
CA PHE A 312 0.04 14.59 -14.10
C PHE A 312 0.28 13.09 -14.00
N SER A 313 -0.30 12.42 -13.00
CA SER A 313 -0.17 10.96 -12.86
C SER A 313 -0.54 10.21 -14.14
N MET A 314 -1.60 10.64 -14.82
CA MET A 314 -2.04 10.00 -16.07
C MET A 314 -1.06 10.18 -17.25
N ALA A 315 -0.10 11.09 -17.16
CA ALA A 315 0.94 11.26 -18.18
C ALA A 315 1.98 10.11 -18.15
N TYR A 316 2.17 9.46 -16.99
CA TYR A 316 3.14 8.38 -16.83
C TYR A 316 2.51 7.06 -16.36
N PHE A 317 1.26 7.06 -15.92
CA PHE A 317 0.60 5.91 -15.26
C PHE A 317 0.77 4.58 -16.01
N TYR A 318 0.70 4.61 -17.33
CA TYR A 318 0.81 3.39 -18.15
C TYR A 318 2.26 2.94 -18.44
N SER A 319 3.26 3.61 -17.85
CA SER A 319 4.66 3.19 -17.94
C SER A 319 5.00 2.01 -17.03
N GLU A 320 4.26 1.89 -15.92
CA GLU A 320 4.41 0.82 -14.92
C GLU A 320 3.02 0.34 -14.46
N ARG A 321 2.95 -0.77 -13.74
CA ARG A 321 1.74 -1.19 -13.04
C ARG A 321 1.69 -0.59 -11.65
N PHE A 322 1.19 0.64 -11.59
CA PHE A 322 1.13 1.38 -10.35
C PHE A 322 0.02 0.90 -9.41
N LEU A 323 0.31 1.00 -8.12
CA LEU A 323 -0.59 0.81 -7.00
C LEU A 323 -0.72 2.15 -6.27
N MET A 324 -1.97 2.61 -6.13
CA MET A 324 -2.29 3.88 -5.47
C MET A 324 -2.27 3.66 -3.96
N GLU A 325 -1.38 4.33 -3.24
CA GLU A 325 -1.21 4.13 -1.81
C GLU A 325 -1.39 5.40 -0.98
N PHE A 326 -1.91 5.21 0.24
CA PHE A 326 -1.72 6.08 1.39
C PHE A 326 -1.16 5.20 2.52
N SER A 327 0.15 5.05 2.54
CA SER A 327 0.89 4.15 3.42
C SER A 327 1.14 4.74 4.82
N HIS A 328 1.76 3.93 5.68
CA HIS A 328 2.19 4.35 7.02
C HIS A 328 3.13 5.55 6.98
N ASP A 329 4.00 5.65 5.98
CA ASP A 329 4.99 6.72 5.86
C ASP A 329 4.36 8.12 5.77
N GLU A 330 3.13 8.22 5.28
CA GLU A 330 2.46 9.50 5.09
C GLU A 330 1.82 10.07 6.36
N VAL A 331 1.73 9.29 7.43
CA VAL A 331 0.97 9.66 8.64
C VAL A 331 1.82 9.66 9.91
N VAL A 332 3.12 9.84 9.77
CA VAL A 332 4.12 9.82 10.85
C VAL A 332 5.11 11.00 10.74
N HIS A 333 5.92 11.17 11.78
CA HIS A 333 7.09 12.08 11.79
C HIS A 333 6.79 13.55 11.46
N GLY A 334 5.64 14.07 11.90
CA GLY A 334 5.24 15.46 11.66
C GLY A 334 4.71 15.73 10.25
N LYS A 335 4.41 14.68 9.47
CA LYS A 335 3.81 14.82 8.14
C LYS A 335 2.31 15.15 8.19
N ALA A 336 1.67 15.05 9.36
CA ALA A 336 0.23 15.10 9.62
C ALA A 336 -0.54 13.89 9.05
N THR A 337 -1.74 13.61 9.57
CA THR A 337 -2.62 12.55 9.05
C THR A 337 -3.26 12.95 7.73
N ILE A 338 -3.83 11.99 6.99
CA ILE A 338 -4.49 12.27 5.71
C ILE A 338 -5.54 13.36 5.85
N ILE A 339 -6.44 13.27 6.84
CA ILE A 339 -7.47 14.30 7.05
C ILE A 339 -6.88 15.65 7.48
N ASN A 340 -5.81 15.65 8.28
CA ASN A 340 -5.16 16.88 8.71
C ASN A 340 -4.44 17.62 7.56
N LYS A 341 -4.06 16.90 6.51
CA LYS A 341 -3.50 17.49 5.30
C LYS A 341 -4.53 18.27 4.46
N MET A 342 -5.84 18.00 4.67
CA MET A 342 -6.89 18.74 3.97
C MET A 342 -6.96 20.19 4.47
N TRP A 343 -7.21 21.12 3.57
CA TRP A 343 -7.39 22.54 3.89
C TRP A 343 -8.74 22.80 4.54
N GLY A 344 -8.82 23.85 5.43
CA GLY A 344 -10.06 24.43 5.90
C GLY A 344 -10.53 23.96 7.27
N THR A 345 -11.84 24.15 7.54
CA THR A 345 -12.50 23.77 8.80
C THR A 345 -12.64 22.25 8.93
N TYR A 346 -13.08 21.79 10.08
CA TYR A 346 -13.36 20.38 10.34
C TYR A 346 -14.25 19.75 9.27
N GLU A 347 -15.39 20.39 8.98
CA GLU A 347 -16.37 19.90 7.99
C GLU A 347 -15.77 19.91 6.57
N GLN A 348 -15.03 20.95 6.21
CA GLN A 348 -14.38 21.05 4.91
C GLN A 348 -13.30 20.00 4.72
N LYS A 349 -12.60 19.62 5.79
CA LYS A 349 -11.61 18.55 5.74
C LYS A 349 -12.26 17.20 5.43
N PHE A 350 -13.38 16.86 6.08
CA PHE A 350 -14.13 15.65 5.79
C PHE A 350 -14.68 15.61 4.37
N ALA A 351 -15.25 16.72 3.89
CA ALA A 351 -15.73 16.82 2.52
C ALA A 351 -14.62 16.54 1.50
N GLN A 352 -13.46 17.18 1.66
CA GLN A 352 -12.30 16.96 0.78
C GLN A 352 -11.73 15.54 0.91
N ALA A 353 -11.70 14.98 2.12
CA ALA A 353 -11.24 13.60 2.31
C ALA A 353 -12.16 12.59 1.60
N ARG A 354 -13.48 12.77 1.66
CA ARG A 354 -14.42 11.94 0.88
C ARG A 354 -14.14 12.04 -0.61
N THR A 355 -13.93 13.25 -1.13
CA THR A 355 -13.64 13.47 -2.56
C THR A 355 -12.27 12.93 -2.96
N LEU A 356 -11.25 13.01 -2.08
CA LEU A 356 -9.95 12.40 -2.26
C LEU A 356 -10.07 10.87 -2.42
N TYR A 357 -10.80 10.21 -1.52
CA TYR A 357 -10.95 8.75 -1.60
C TYR A 357 -11.82 8.33 -2.80
N LEU A 358 -12.82 9.12 -3.22
CA LEU A 358 -13.49 8.88 -4.50
C LEU A 358 -12.49 8.94 -5.67
N TYR A 359 -11.59 9.94 -5.69
CA TYR A 359 -10.53 10.03 -6.69
C TYR A 359 -9.63 8.78 -6.66
N MET A 360 -9.13 8.40 -5.49
CA MET A 360 -8.27 7.22 -5.33
C MET A 360 -8.95 5.95 -5.86
N PHE A 361 -10.19 5.68 -5.44
CA PHE A 361 -10.90 4.44 -5.81
C PHE A 361 -11.35 4.40 -7.27
N THR A 362 -11.51 5.54 -7.92
CA THR A 362 -11.89 5.64 -9.34
C THR A 362 -10.70 5.87 -10.28
N HIS A 363 -9.54 6.30 -9.77
CA HIS A 363 -8.30 6.33 -10.55
C HIS A 363 -7.90 4.90 -10.95
N PRO A 364 -7.36 4.65 -12.16
CA PRO A 364 -6.78 3.35 -12.50
C PRO A 364 -5.71 2.92 -11.48
N GLY A 365 -5.47 1.62 -11.36
CA GLY A 365 -4.49 1.03 -10.45
C GLY A 365 -5.09 0.39 -9.21
N LYS A 366 -4.33 -0.51 -8.58
CA LYS A 366 -4.73 -1.18 -7.34
C LYS A 366 -4.63 -0.22 -6.15
N LYS A 367 -5.20 -0.58 -4.99
CA LYS A 367 -5.37 0.33 -3.84
C LYS A 367 -4.65 -0.20 -2.61
N LEU A 368 -4.03 0.71 -1.86
CA LEU A 368 -3.49 0.43 -0.54
C LEU A 368 -3.87 1.57 0.42
N ASN A 369 -4.34 1.21 1.59
CA ASN A 369 -4.66 2.15 2.65
C ASN A 369 -4.09 1.66 3.98
N PHE A 370 -3.34 2.53 4.64
CA PHE A 370 -2.81 2.23 5.97
C PHE A 370 -3.90 2.33 7.03
N MET A 371 -3.86 1.44 8.01
CA MET A 371 -4.79 1.38 9.14
C MET A 371 -4.97 2.73 9.83
N GLY A 372 -6.23 3.10 10.10
CA GLY A 372 -6.61 4.35 10.74
C GLY A 372 -6.94 5.48 9.77
N ASN A 373 -6.47 5.45 8.54
CA ASN A 373 -6.85 6.45 7.53
C ASN A 373 -8.36 6.39 7.24
N GLU A 374 -8.94 5.19 7.21
CA GLU A 374 -10.39 4.96 7.04
C GLU A 374 -11.23 5.44 8.23
N LEU A 375 -10.60 5.68 9.38
CA LEU A 375 -11.23 6.27 10.58
C LEU A 375 -11.10 7.80 10.61
N ALA A 376 -10.42 8.38 9.63
CA ALA A 376 -10.04 9.80 9.59
C ALA A 376 -9.29 10.23 10.87
N HIS A 377 -8.23 9.52 11.23
CA HIS A 377 -7.42 9.80 12.41
C HIS A 377 -6.91 11.24 12.45
N TRP A 378 -7.01 11.89 13.62
CA TRP A 378 -6.41 13.21 13.88
C TRP A 378 -5.00 13.13 14.43
N ARG A 379 -4.69 12.08 15.16
CA ARG A 379 -3.36 11.79 15.68
C ARG A 379 -2.57 11.02 14.64
N GLU A 380 -1.33 11.45 14.39
CA GLU A 380 -0.38 10.65 13.61
C GLU A 380 -0.24 9.26 14.23
N TRP A 381 0.05 8.29 13.39
CA TRP A 381 0.30 6.93 13.85
C TRP A 381 1.47 6.88 14.84
N ASP A 382 1.31 6.07 15.87
CA ASP A 382 2.24 5.87 16.97
C ASP A 382 2.20 4.38 17.31
N GLU A 383 3.32 3.67 17.08
CA GLU A 383 3.41 2.21 17.27
C GLU A 383 3.15 1.77 18.72
N THR A 384 3.26 2.71 19.66
CA THR A 384 3.00 2.43 21.08
C THR A 384 1.52 2.50 21.46
N LYS A 385 0.65 2.98 20.55
CA LYS A 385 -0.79 3.18 20.79
C LYS A 385 -1.62 2.43 19.77
N GLU A 386 -2.77 1.92 20.22
CA GLU A 386 -3.74 1.37 19.26
C GLU A 386 -4.38 2.46 18.40
N ASN A 387 -5.05 2.03 17.31
CA ASN A 387 -5.92 2.89 16.54
C ASN A 387 -6.97 3.56 17.44
N ASP A 388 -7.28 4.81 17.15
CA ASP A 388 -8.27 5.59 17.90
C ASP A 388 -9.71 5.11 17.60
N TRP A 389 -10.02 3.84 17.92
CA TRP A 389 -11.31 3.20 17.66
C TRP A 389 -12.50 3.97 18.22
N PHE A 390 -12.28 4.74 19.31
CA PHE A 390 -13.30 5.59 19.92
C PHE A 390 -13.84 6.66 18.95
N LEU A 391 -13.10 6.99 17.88
CA LEU A 391 -13.54 7.96 16.87
C LEU A 391 -14.84 7.51 16.19
N LEU A 392 -15.09 6.22 16.07
CA LEU A 392 -16.34 5.68 15.53
C LEU A 392 -17.58 6.02 16.39
N SER A 393 -17.42 6.50 17.62
CA SER A 393 -18.52 7.04 18.41
C SER A 393 -18.93 8.46 17.99
N TYR A 394 -18.16 9.13 17.15
CA TYR A 394 -18.45 10.47 16.64
C TYR A 394 -19.09 10.39 15.25
N PRO A 395 -20.23 11.05 15.03
CA PRO A 395 -21.01 10.90 13.79
C PRO A 395 -20.24 11.16 12.49
N ALA A 396 -19.32 12.14 12.48
CA ALA A 396 -18.55 12.46 11.27
C ALA A 396 -17.55 11.35 10.91
N HIS A 397 -16.90 10.75 11.91
CA HIS A 397 -15.96 9.65 11.71
C HIS A 397 -16.66 8.35 11.34
N ASP A 398 -17.79 8.03 12.00
CA ASP A 398 -18.58 6.86 11.67
C ASP A 398 -19.13 6.96 10.24
N ALA A 399 -19.70 8.10 9.86
CA ALA A 399 -20.20 8.34 8.51
C ALA A 399 -19.09 8.28 7.46
N PHE A 400 -17.90 8.79 7.77
CA PHE A 400 -16.74 8.70 6.89
C PHE A 400 -16.28 7.24 6.72
N HIS A 401 -16.23 6.47 7.80
CA HIS A 401 -15.89 5.05 7.77
C HIS A 401 -16.91 4.24 6.94
N GLN A 402 -18.20 4.50 7.10
CA GLN A 402 -19.24 3.88 6.26
C GLN A 402 -19.09 4.27 4.78
N TYR A 403 -18.72 5.52 4.50
CA TYR A 403 -18.42 5.98 3.14
C TYR A 403 -17.21 5.24 2.56
N PHE A 404 -16.12 5.09 3.33
CA PHE A 404 -14.92 4.36 2.91
C PHE A 404 -15.25 2.90 2.59
N ALA A 405 -16.01 2.23 3.46
CA ALA A 405 -16.47 0.86 3.22
C ALA A 405 -17.32 0.77 1.93
N LYS A 406 -18.17 1.76 1.65
CA LYS A 406 -18.97 1.81 0.40
C LYS A 406 -18.09 1.98 -0.84
N LEU A 407 -16.99 2.74 -0.77
CA LEU A 407 -16.03 2.81 -1.87
C LEU A 407 -15.34 1.46 -2.10
N GLY A 408 -14.95 0.77 -1.03
CA GLY A 408 -14.40 -0.59 -1.11
C GLY A 408 -15.38 -1.58 -1.74
N GLU A 409 -16.67 -1.53 -1.35
CA GLU A 409 -17.73 -2.34 -1.95
C GLU A 409 -17.85 -2.08 -3.46
N LEU A 410 -17.97 -0.81 -3.87
CA LEU A 410 -18.05 -0.43 -5.28
C LEU A 410 -16.82 -0.90 -6.06
N TYR A 411 -15.63 -0.65 -5.53
CA TYR A 411 -14.39 -1.05 -6.20
C TYR A 411 -14.31 -2.56 -6.38
N THR A 412 -14.72 -3.36 -5.38
CA THR A 412 -14.61 -4.82 -5.45
C THR A 412 -15.74 -5.48 -6.25
N SER A 413 -16.88 -4.81 -6.42
CA SER A 413 -18.04 -5.34 -7.16
C SER A 413 -18.09 -4.92 -8.63
N GLU A 414 -17.43 -3.80 -8.99
CA GLU A 414 -17.60 -3.16 -10.30
C GLU A 414 -16.35 -3.36 -11.20
N PRO A 415 -16.36 -4.32 -12.14
CA PRO A 415 -15.21 -4.62 -13.01
C PRO A 415 -14.67 -3.40 -13.78
N THR A 416 -15.51 -2.45 -14.12
CA THR A 416 -15.12 -1.19 -14.76
C THR A 416 -14.06 -0.43 -13.97
N LEU A 417 -13.99 -0.59 -12.64
CA LEU A 417 -13.06 0.11 -11.77
C LEU A 417 -11.72 -0.60 -11.59
N TYR A 418 -11.58 -1.89 -12.00
CA TYR A 418 -10.35 -2.65 -11.72
C TYR A 418 -9.88 -3.59 -12.84
N ALA A 419 -10.77 -4.07 -13.74
CA ALA A 419 -10.42 -5.17 -14.65
C ALA A 419 -9.39 -4.76 -15.72
N ASN A 420 -9.42 -3.51 -16.17
CA ASN A 420 -8.55 -2.98 -17.21
C ASN A 420 -7.70 -1.79 -16.74
N ASP A 421 -7.28 -1.79 -15.47
CA ASP A 421 -6.54 -0.68 -14.88
C ASP A 421 -5.31 -0.24 -15.70
N TYR A 422 -4.59 -1.20 -16.26
CA TYR A 422 -3.32 -0.94 -16.96
C TYR A 422 -3.45 -0.84 -18.48
N SER A 423 -4.69 -0.68 -18.99
CA SER A 423 -4.96 -0.34 -20.38
C SER A 423 -5.38 1.13 -20.49
N TRP A 424 -4.71 1.88 -21.36
CA TRP A 424 -5.07 3.27 -21.66
C TRP A 424 -6.50 3.41 -22.19
N GLU A 425 -7.11 2.35 -22.69
CA GLU A 425 -8.50 2.34 -23.17
C GLU A 425 -9.53 2.45 -22.05
N SER A 426 -9.15 2.12 -20.80
CA SER A 426 -10.04 2.12 -19.63
C SER A 426 -10.32 3.50 -19.04
N PHE A 427 -9.56 4.52 -19.45
CA PHE A 427 -9.63 5.87 -18.88
C PHE A 427 -9.67 6.94 -19.98
N GLU A 428 -10.48 7.98 -19.78
CA GLU A 428 -10.49 9.13 -20.68
C GLU A 428 -10.87 10.40 -19.92
N TRP A 429 -10.03 11.43 -20.00
CA TRP A 429 -10.42 12.74 -19.50
C TRP A 429 -11.62 13.31 -20.25
N ILE A 430 -12.59 13.83 -19.50
CA ILE A 430 -13.63 14.72 -20.06
C ILE A 430 -13.07 16.13 -20.15
N ASP A 431 -12.52 16.61 -19.04
CA ASP A 431 -11.88 17.92 -18.96
C ASP A 431 -10.72 17.84 -17.96
N ALA A 432 -9.48 17.93 -18.47
CA ALA A 432 -8.26 17.92 -17.67
C ALA A 432 -7.78 19.33 -17.31
N ASP A 433 -8.39 20.38 -17.88
CA ASP A 433 -7.86 21.75 -17.84
C ASP A 433 -8.79 22.75 -17.13
N ASN A 434 -9.82 22.30 -16.41
CA ASN A 434 -10.78 23.15 -15.72
C ASN A 434 -10.23 23.74 -14.40
N ALA A 435 -9.05 24.34 -14.50
CA ALA A 435 -8.28 24.83 -13.37
C ALA A 435 -8.96 25.98 -12.62
N ASP A 436 -9.62 26.90 -13.33
CA ASP A 436 -10.30 28.05 -12.72
C ASP A 436 -11.43 27.64 -11.76
N LYS A 437 -12.08 26.50 -12.03
CA LYS A 437 -13.12 25.94 -11.17
C LYS A 437 -12.61 24.90 -10.17
N ASN A 438 -11.34 24.45 -10.26
CA ASN A 438 -10.79 23.30 -9.54
C ASN A 438 -11.65 22.03 -9.73
N LEU A 439 -12.21 21.85 -10.94
CA LEU A 439 -12.99 20.69 -11.34
C LEU A 439 -12.14 19.72 -12.15
N PHE A 440 -12.32 18.44 -11.89
CA PHE A 440 -11.71 17.34 -12.64
C PHE A 440 -12.81 16.40 -13.08
N SER A 441 -12.80 15.98 -14.33
CA SER A 441 -13.81 15.04 -14.82
C SER A 441 -13.21 14.05 -15.82
N PHE A 442 -13.55 12.77 -15.63
CA PHE A 442 -13.06 11.69 -16.46
C PHE A 442 -14.07 10.54 -16.56
N ILE A 443 -13.81 9.63 -17.49
CA ILE A 443 -14.61 8.43 -17.73
C ILE A 443 -13.76 7.21 -17.41
N ARG A 444 -14.30 6.28 -16.60
CA ARG A 444 -13.83 4.90 -16.51
C ARG A 444 -14.69 4.06 -17.44
N LYS A 445 -14.02 3.38 -18.39
CA LYS A 445 -14.70 2.60 -19.44
C LYS A 445 -14.64 1.12 -19.11
N GLY A 446 -15.79 0.48 -19.09
CA GLY A 446 -15.91 -0.96 -18.87
C GLY A 446 -16.68 -1.66 -19.99
N GLU A 447 -16.86 -2.95 -19.87
CA GLU A 447 -17.59 -3.74 -20.88
C GLU A 447 -19.11 -3.52 -20.81
N GLN A 448 -19.67 -3.50 -19.61
CA GLN A 448 -21.13 -3.43 -19.36
C GLN A 448 -21.63 -2.02 -19.09
N ASN A 449 -20.79 -1.18 -18.48
CA ASN A 449 -21.10 0.18 -18.07
C ASN A 449 -19.88 1.07 -18.18
N ASP A 450 -20.10 2.36 -18.29
CA ASP A 450 -19.08 3.38 -18.08
C ASP A 450 -19.44 4.19 -16.84
N TYR A 451 -18.42 4.69 -16.14
CA TYR A 451 -18.56 5.64 -15.04
C TYR A 451 -18.05 7.01 -15.45
N VAL A 452 -18.85 8.03 -15.18
CA VAL A 452 -18.41 9.44 -15.21
C VAL A 452 -18.09 9.87 -13.80
N VAL A 453 -16.87 10.31 -13.58
CA VAL A 453 -16.36 10.80 -12.30
C VAL A 453 -16.18 12.29 -12.39
N ILE A 454 -16.75 13.03 -11.46
CA ILE A 454 -16.62 14.48 -11.35
C ILE A 454 -16.14 14.80 -9.94
N LEU A 455 -15.04 15.55 -9.83
CA LEU A 455 -14.41 15.91 -8.56
C LEU A 455 -14.32 17.44 -8.47
N ASN A 456 -14.87 18.00 -7.42
CA ASN A 456 -14.82 19.43 -7.13
C ASN A 456 -13.96 19.68 -5.87
N PHE A 457 -12.79 20.24 -6.07
CA PHE A 457 -11.90 20.63 -4.96
C PHE A 457 -11.97 22.14 -4.67
N SER A 458 -13.09 22.79 -5.00
CA SER A 458 -13.37 24.19 -4.67
C SER A 458 -14.48 24.33 -3.63
N PRO A 459 -14.55 25.45 -2.90
CA PRO A 459 -15.65 25.74 -1.98
C PRO A 459 -16.97 26.13 -2.66
N ASN A 460 -17.00 26.15 -4.00
CA ASN A 460 -18.17 26.57 -4.76
C ASN A 460 -19.04 25.37 -5.13
N HIS A 461 -20.35 25.51 -4.98
CA HIS A 461 -21.32 24.62 -5.60
C HIS A 461 -21.51 25.03 -7.06
N TYR A 462 -21.44 24.06 -7.96
CA TYR A 462 -21.70 24.26 -9.39
C TYR A 462 -23.04 23.61 -9.77
N ALA A 463 -24.11 24.40 -9.76
CA ALA A 463 -25.42 23.95 -10.22
C ALA A 463 -25.45 23.90 -11.75
N HIS A 464 -26.07 22.85 -12.29
CA HIS A 464 -26.29 22.68 -13.74
C HIS A 464 -25.00 22.76 -14.57
N GLU A 465 -23.87 22.26 -14.03
CA GLU A 465 -22.59 22.22 -14.76
C GLU A 465 -22.64 21.18 -15.87
N VAL A 466 -22.05 21.51 -17.01
CA VAL A 466 -22.18 20.74 -18.25
C VAL A 466 -20.90 19.95 -18.55
N PHE A 467 -21.05 18.63 -18.72
CA PHE A 467 -19.97 17.71 -19.05
C PHE A 467 -20.23 16.96 -20.35
N GLY A 468 -19.17 16.83 -21.17
CA GLY A 468 -19.21 15.99 -22.37
C GLY A 468 -19.18 14.51 -22.05
N VAL A 469 -19.97 13.71 -22.73
CA VAL A 469 -20.04 12.25 -22.52
C VAL A 469 -20.08 11.49 -23.85
N LEU A 470 -19.65 10.21 -23.81
CA LEU A 470 -19.47 9.40 -25.02
C LEU A 470 -20.78 8.79 -25.54
N GLN A 471 -21.72 8.49 -24.64
CA GLN A 471 -22.90 7.69 -24.98
C GLN A 471 -24.18 8.48 -24.80
N LYS A 472 -25.16 8.17 -25.67
CA LYS A 472 -26.55 8.53 -25.42
C LYS A 472 -27.10 7.66 -24.30
N GLY A 473 -27.93 8.21 -23.43
CA GLY A 473 -28.59 7.42 -22.38
C GLY A 473 -28.89 8.23 -21.14
N MET A 474 -29.26 7.48 -20.11
CA MET A 474 -29.49 7.99 -18.75
C MET A 474 -28.24 7.73 -17.92
N TYR A 475 -27.66 8.78 -17.39
CA TYR A 475 -26.58 8.76 -16.41
C TYR A 475 -27.19 8.83 -15.02
N THR A 476 -27.03 7.78 -14.24
CA THR A 476 -27.61 7.69 -12.89
C THR A 476 -26.52 7.88 -11.86
N GLU A 477 -26.71 8.83 -10.96
CA GLU A 477 -25.82 9.03 -9.82
C GLU A 477 -25.90 7.83 -8.88
N ILE A 478 -24.76 7.13 -8.72
CA ILE A 478 -24.66 5.98 -7.83
C ILE A 478 -23.95 6.30 -6.53
N LEU A 479 -23.18 7.40 -6.52
CA LEU A 479 -22.52 7.91 -5.33
C LEU A 479 -22.33 9.42 -5.43
N ASN A 480 -22.65 10.10 -4.33
CA ASN A 480 -22.31 11.50 -4.09
C ASN A 480 -21.65 11.61 -2.72
N THR A 481 -20.48 12.21 -2.66
CA THR A 481 -19.70 12.35 -1.43
C THR A 481 -20.40 13.19 -0.36
N GLU A 482 -21.34 14.05 -0.78
CA GLU A 482 -22.05 14.97 0.09
C GLU A 482 -23.45 14.48 0.52
N TRP A 483 -23.81 13.23 0.25
CA TRP A 483 -25.03 12.66 0.83
C TRP A 483 -24.95 12.59 2.36
N ASN A 484 -26.04 12.97 3.04
CA ASN A 484 -26.14 13.00 4.51
C ASN A 484 -25.68 11.71 5.19
N ARG A 485 -26.00 10.55 4.58
CA ARG A 485 -25.59 9.23 5.09
C ARG A 485 -24.07 9.03 5.18
N TYR A 486 -23.31 9.88 4.49
CA TYR A 486 -21.83 9.88 4.52
C TYR A 486 -21.25 11.10 5.28
N GLY A 487 -22.10 11.79 6.04
CA GLY A 487 -21.71 13.00 6.77
C GLY A 487 -21.60 14.25 5.91
N GLY A 488 -22.17 14.24 4.72
CA GLY A 488 -22.30 15.41 3.86
C GLY A 488 -23.56 16.23 4.17
N THR A 489 -23.86 17.21 3.33
CA THR A 489 -24.93 18.20 3.54
C THR A 489 -26.16 17.98 2.65
N LEU A 490 -26.11 17.01 1.73
CA LEU A 490 -27.20 16.78 0.77
C LEU A 490 -28.19 15.73 1.27
N ASP A 491 -29.44 16.16 1.40
CA ASP A 491 -30.62 15.32 1.58
C ASP A 491 -31.46 15.32 0.29
N ALA A 492 -30.89 14.80 -0.78
CA ALA A 492 -31.49 14.81 -2.10
C ALA A 492 -31.46 13.40 -2.72
N PRO A 493 -32.45 13.05 -3.55
CA PRO A 493 -32.41 11.81 -4.31
C PRO A 493 -31.23 11.84 -5.31
N ALA A 494 -30.79 10.65 -5.73
CA ALA A 494 -29.76 10.51 -6.76
C ALA A 494 -30.19 11.21 -8.07
N GLN A 495 -29.26 11.94 -8.65
CA GLN A 495 -29.48 12.64 -9.92
C GLN A 495 -29.66 11.63 -11.06
N LYS A 496 -30.49 12.02 -12.04
CA LYS A 496 -30.69 11.29 -13.30
C LYS A 496 -30.52 12.26 -14.44
N CYS A 497 -29.40 12.17 -15.13
CA CYS A 497 -29.00 13.11 -16.16
C CYS A 497 -29.19 12.49 -17.55
N HIS A 498 -30.09 13.04 -18.36
CA HIS A 498 -30.27 12.61 -19.74
C HIS A 498 -29.20 13.20 -20.66
N ALA A 499 -28.50 12.34 -21.39
CA ALA A 499 -27.55 12.81 -22.40
C ALA A 499 -28.30 13.40 -23.60
N ILE A 500 -27.99 14.66 -23.90
CA ILE A 500 -28.51 15.36 -25.09
C ILE A 500 -27.43 15.41 -26.18
N ARG A 501 -27.85 15.39 -27.45
CA ARG A 501 -26.95 15.40 -28.62
C ARG A 501 -26.42 16.80 -28.89
N VAL A 502 -25.54 17.24 -28.04
CA VAL A 502 -24.78 18.52 -28.20
C VAL A 502 -23.33 18.20 -27.89
N SER A 503 -22.43 18.57 -28.78
CA SER A 503 -21.00 18.32 -28.58
C SER A 503 -20.43 19.22 -27.49
N ARG A 504 -19.75 18.59 -26.52
CA ARG A 504 -19.06 19.28 -25.41
C ARG A 504 -17.77 18.54 -25.07
N ASN A 505 -16.70 19.26 -24.74
CA ASN A 505 -15.38 18.68 -24.39
C ASN A 505 -14.92 17.61 -25.41
N ASN A 506 -15.10 17.86 -26.71
CA ASN A 506 -14.84 16.91 -27.82
C ASN A 506 -15.60 15.57 -27.72
N LYS A 507 -16.70 15.50 -26.97
CA LYS A 507 -17.60 14.36 -26.89
C LYS A 507 -18.91 14.65 -27.64
N PRO A 508 -19.60 13.59 -28.17
CA PRO A 508 -20.79 13.78 -29.01
C PRO A 508 -22.06 14.15 -28.25
N PHE A 509 -22.09 13.91 -26.96
CA PHE A 509 -23.23 14.20 -26.09
C PHE A 509 -22.78 15.02 -24.87
N MET A 510 -23.72 15.62 -24.18
CA MET A 510 -23.50 16.29 -22.90
C MET A 510 -24.57 15.92 -21.89
N ILE A 511 -24.18 15.99 -20.62
CA ILE A 511 -25.06 15.90 -19.46
C ILE A 511 -24.92 17.14 -18.60
N GLU A 512 -25.95 17.46 -17.84
CA GLU A 512 -25.99 18.51 -16.84
C GLU A 512 -26.03 17.88 -15.45
N VAL A 513 -25.13 18.31 -14.56
CA VAL A 513 -24.91 17.70 -13.23
C VAL A 513 -24.76 18.81 -12.19
N ASP A 514 -25.40 18.63 -11.04
CA ASP A 514 -25.15 19.44 -9.86
C ASP A 514 -23.95 18.88 -9.09
N VAL A 515 -22.92 19.71 -8.91
CA VAL A 515 -21.66 19.31 -8.29
C VAL A 515 -21.46 20.07 -6.98
N PRO A 516 -21.52 19.41 -5.83
CA PRO A 516 -21.42 20.08 -4.52
C PRO A 516 -20.04 20.64 -4.26
N ALA A 517 -19.97 21.63 -3.36
CA ALA A 517 -18.72 22.22 -2.88
C ALA A 517 -17.85 21.13 -2.20
N PHE A 518 -16.55 21.09 -2.54
CA PHE A 518 -15.62 20.07 -2.07
C PHE A 518 -16.10 18.60 -2.26
N GLY A 519 -17.05 18.39 -3.17
CA GLY A 519 -17.71 17.12 -3.36
C GLY A 519 -17.37 16.43 -4.67
N GLY A 520 -17.67 15.16 -4.72
CA GLY A 520 -17.50 14.30 -5.89
C GLY A 520 -18.78 13.54 -6.24
N VAL A 521 -18.98 13.32 -7.53
CA VAL A 521 -20.14 12.63 -8.08
C VAL A 521 -19.67 11.49 -8.97
N LEU A 522 -20.26 10.30 -8.77
CA LEU A 522 -20.07 9.12 -9.61
C LEU A 522 -21.36 8.78 -10.31
N LEU A 523 -21.36 8.87 -11.63
CA LEU A 523 -22.52 8.57 -12.48
C LEU A 523 -22.27 7.30 -13.28
N GLU A 524 -23.25 6.40 -13.34
CA GLU A 524 -23.25 5.20 -14.16
C GLU A 524 -24.07 5.40 -15.43
N VAL A 525 -23.57 4.91 -16.57
CA VAL A 525 -24.33 4.68 -17.79
C VAL A 525 -24.15 3.24 -18.25
N LYS A 526 -25.24 2.52 -18.46
CA LYS A 526 -25.24 1.15 -19.00
C LYS A 526 -25.10 1.19 -20.52
N LYS A 527 -24.31 0.25 -21.06
CA LYS A 527 -24.13 0.06 -22.50
C LYS A 527 -25.27 -0.72 -23.12
#